data_21efd97f92fb81d2189e025c9cc2a1f0
#
_entry.id   21efd97f92fb81d2189e025c9cc2a1f0
#
_cell.length_a   1.000
_cell.length_b   1.000
_cell.length_c   1.000
_cell.angle_alpha   90.00
_cell.angle_beta   90.00
_cell.angle_gamma   90.00
#
_symmetry.space_group_name_H-M   'P 1'
#
loop_
_entity.id
_entity.type
_entity.pdbx_description
1 polymer ?
#
loop_
_entity_poly.entity_id
_entity_poly.type
_entity_poly.pdbx_seq_one_letter_code
_entity_poly.pdbx_strand_id
1 'polypeptide(L)'
;MKIAKNISLGIGMQVLVLLMHILIHSIMYAMNGSFDDIQIACSFVAVILITYLAVLCFDLPVYAIFCGSVITFLFVLIFENEGVYLLYYLHSGSSQFFNPDVFTDAVIIVLEMLVVQLPSFALAKLTRLVCKKQN
;
A
#
# COMPACT_ATOMS: atom_id res chain seq x y z
N MET A 1 7.92 -21.93 8.74
CA MET A 1 8.79 -20.76 9.03
C MET A 1 8.99 -19.81 7.86
N LYS A 2 9.36 -20.24 6.64
CA LYS A 2 9.60 -19.35 5.47
C LYS A 2 8.37 -18.57 5.01
N ILE A 3 7.20 -19.19 4.98
CA ILE A 3 5.91 -18.55 4.54
C ILE A 3 5.55 -17.41 5.49
N ALA A 4 5.53 -17.65 6.80
CA ALA A 4 5.20 -16.62 7.79
C ALA A 4 6.15 -15.41 7.70
N LYS A 5 7.47 -15.66 7.53
CA LYS A 5 8.45 -14.59 7.32
C LYS A 5 8.11 -13.76 6.07
N ASN A 6 7.78 -14.40 4.95
CA ASN A 6 7.46 -13.68 3.72
C ASN A 6 6.17 -12.85 3.84
N ILE A 7 5.15 -13.38 4.53
CA ILE A 7 3.91 -12.64 4.83
C ILE A 7 4.23 -11.43 5.70
N SER A 8 4.99 -11.60 6.78
CA SER A 8 5.38 -10.48 7.64
C SER A 8 6.17 -9.40 6.89
N LEU A 9 7.06 -9.79 5.98
CA LEU A 9 7.80 -8.85 5.14
C LEU A 9 6.88 -8.14 4.14
N GLY A 10 5.89 -8.83 3.55
CA GLY A 10 4.90 -8.22 2.68
C GLY A 10 4.03 -7.21 3.42
N ILE A 11 3.59 -7.54 4.63
CA ILE A 11 2.87 -6.63 5.52
C ILE A 11 3.75 -5.41 5.87
N GLY A 12 5.00 -5.64 6.28
CA GLY A 12 5.94 -4.57 6.61
C GLY A 12 6.21 -3.63 5.42
N MET A 13 6.35 -4.18 4.22
CA MET A 13 6.46 -3.40 2.98
C MET A 13 5.22 -2.51 2.80
N GLN A 14 4.03 -3.05 2.98
CA GLN A 14 2.78 -2.30 2.78
C GLN A 14 2.60 -1.21 3.85
N VAL A 15 2.92 -1.49 5.10
CA VAL A 15 2.94 -0.48 6.17
C VAL A 15 3.90 0.66 5.81
N LEU A 16 5.08 0.36 5.28
CA LEU A 16 6.03 1.39 4.83
C LEU A 16 5.46 2.23 3.68
N VAL A 17 4.78 1.62 2.72
CA VAL A 17 4.08 2.33 1.63
C VAL A 17 3.06 3.30 2.20
N LEU A 18 2.22 2.86 3.15
CA LEU A 18 1.20 3.71 3.78
C LEU A 18 1.81 4.85 4.59
N LEU A 19 2.88 4.60 5.34
CA LEU A 19 3.60 5.65 6.07
C LEU A 19 4.18 6.70 5.14
N MET A 20 4.75 6.28 4.01
CA MET A 20 5.25 7.21 2.99
C MET A 20 4.13 8.02 2.36
N HIS A 21 2.98 7.41 2.08
CA HIS A 21 1.80 8.12 1.59
C HIS A 21 1.33 9.21 2.58
N ILE A 22 1.19 8.86 3.86
CA ILE A 22 0.83 9.81 4.93
C ILE A 22 1.85 10.95 5.03
N LEU A 23 3.13 10.63 4.95
CA LEU A 23 4.21 11.63 5.00
C LEU A 23 4.13 12.59 3.80
N ILE A 24 3.96 12.07 2.59
CA ILE A 24 3.82 12.88 1.37
C ILE A 24 2.60 13.80 1.50
N HIS A 25 1.46 13.26 1.92
CA HIS A 25 0.23 14.03 2.14
C HIS A 25 0.46 15.16 3.17
N SER A 26 1.09 14.85 4.31
CA SER A 26 1.37 15.82 5.37
C SER A 26 2.29 16.95 4.91
N ILE A 27 3.32 16.63 4.12
CA ILE A 27 4.23 17.64 3.55
C ILE A 27 3.49 18.54 2.56
N MET A 28 2.71 17.96 1.64
CA MET A 28 1.96 18.71 0.64
C MET A 28 0.92 19.63 1.29
N TYR A 29 0.20 19.14 2.30
CA TYR A 29 -0.74 19.93 3.08
C TYR A 29 -0.07 21.11 3.77
N ALA A 30 1.10 20.90 4.39
CA ALA A 30 1.88 21.95 5.04
C ALA A 30 2.39 23.05 4.08
N MET A 31 2.52 22.72 2.79
CA MET A 31 2.95 23.66 1.75
C MET A 31 1.80 24.55 1.21
N ASN A 32 0.58 24.46 1.77
CA ASN A 32 -0.61 25.21 1.39
C ASN A 32 -0.96 25.14 -0.11
N GLY A 33 -0.70 24.00 -0.74
CA GLY A 33 -0.93 23.81 -2.17
C GLY A 33 -2.00 22.77 -2.47
N SER A 34 -2.88 23.06 -3.40
CA SER A 34 -3.70 22.05 -4.10
C SER A 34 -2.82 21.35 -5.16
N PHE A 35 -1.92 20.50 -4.71
CA PHE A 35 -1.01 19.75 -5.58
C PHE A 35 -1.44 18.28 -5.69
N ASP A 36 -2.73 18.02 -5.84
CA ASP A 36 -3.29 16.67 -5.83
C ASP A 36 -2.60 15.75 -6.85
N ASP A 37 -2.39 16.22 -8.08
CA ASP A 37 -1.71 15.45 -9.12
C ASP A 37 -0.25 15.12 -8.75
N ILE A 38 0.46 16.09 -8.15
CA ILE A 38 1.86 15.90 -7.72
C ILE A 38 1.92 14.95 -6.53
N GLN A 39 1.00 15.07 -5.59
CA GLN A 39 0.88 14.16 -4.45
C GLN A 39 0.64 12.72 -4.91
N ILE A 40 -0.30 12.53 -5.84
CA ILE A 40 -0.61 11.22 -6.42
C ILE A 40 0.62 10.66 -7.12
N ALA A 41 1.29 11.45 -7.97
CA ALA A 41 2.49 11.03 -8.68
C ALA A 41 3.62 10.64 -7.71
N CYS A 42 3.89 11.43 -6.67
CA CYS A 42 4.89 11.12 -5.65
C CYS A 42 4.56 9.84 -4.89
N SER A 43 3.28 9.62 -4.57
CA SER A 43 2.83 8.41 -3.91
C SER A 43 3.04 7.16 -4.78
N PHE A 44 2.73 7.23 -6.08
CA PHE A 44 2.99 6.13 -7.00
C PHE A 44 4.49 5.83 -7.14
N VAL A 45 5.33 6.85 -7.25
CA VAL A 45 6.79 6.66 -7.29
C VAL A 45 7.28 5.98 -6.00
N ALA A 46 6.79 6.38 -4.84
CA ALA A 46 7.13 5.74 -3.57
C ALA A 46 6.70 4.26 -3.54
N VAL A 47 5.49 3.93 -4.01
CA VAL A 47 5.00 2.54 -4.12
C VAL A 47 5.91 1.71 -5.01
N ILE A 48 6.28 2.23 -6.19
CA ILE A 48 7.18 1.56 -7.14
C ILE A 48 8.53 1.26 -6.49
N LEU A 49 9.16 2.28 -5.90
CA LEU A 49 10.50 2.17 -5.32
C LEU A 49 10.53 1.21 -4.12
N ILE A 50 9.57 1.35 -3.19
CA ILE A 50 9.51 0.50 -2.01
C ILE A 50 9.27 -0.96 -2.41
N THR A 51 8.33 -1.22 -3.32
CA THR A 51 8.04 -2.56 -3.80
C THR A 51 9.25 -3.16 -4.52
N TYR A 52 9.87 -2.41 -5.43
CA TYR A 52 11.06 -2.84 -6.16
C TYR A 52 12.21 -3.22 -5.21
N LEU A 53 12.54 -2.34 -4.26
CA LEU A 53 13.62 -2.57 -3.30
C LEU A 53 13.29 -3.73 -2.36
N ALA A 54 12.08 -3.84 -1.85
CA ALA A 54 11.68 -4.93 -0.97
C ALA A 54 11.81 -6.30 -1.67
N VAL A 55 11.36 -6.39 -2.92
CA VAL A 55 11.48 -7.63 -3.71
C VAL A 55 12.94 -7.91 -4.05
N LEU A 56 13.72 -6.90 -4.40
CA LEU A 56 15.13 -7.03 -4.74
C LEU A 56 15.96 -7.53 -3.53
N CYS A 57 15.74 -6.94 -2.35
CA CYS A 57 16.50 -7.25 -1.14
C CYS A 57 16.08 -8.58 -0.49
N PHE A 58 14.77 -8.82 -0.39
CA PHE A 58 14.22 -9.93 0.40
C PHE A 58 13.72 -11.11 -0.44
N ASP A 59 13.76 -11.00 -1.77
CA ASP A 59 13.25 -12.04 -2.69
C ASP A 59 11.80 -12.42 -2.41
N LEU A 60 10.96 -11.43 -2.18
CA LEU A 60 9.57 -11.65 -1.83
C LEU A 60 8.85 -12.41 -2.95
N PRO A 61 8.01 -13.39 -2.62
CA PRO A 61 7.10 -14.02 -3.56
C PRO A 61 5.86 -13.13 -3.79
N VAL A 62 5.19 -13.31 -4.92
CA VAL A 62 4.02 -12.51 -5.29
C VAL A 62 2.89 -12.55 -4.24
N TYR A 63 2.66 -13.70 -3.61
CA TYR A 63 1.64 -13.81 -2.57
C TYR A 63 1.87 -12.89 -1.36
N ALA A 64 3.13 -12.52 -1.08
CA ALA A 64 3.44 -11.60 0.00
C ALA A 64 2.91 -10.18 -0.28
N ILE A 65 2.87 -9.77 -1.56
CA ILE A 65 2.26 -8.49 -1.98
C ILE A 65 0.76 -8.54 -1.74
N PHE A 66 0.08 -9.61 -2.17
CA PHE A 66 -1.36 -9.77 -1.95
C PHE A 66 -1.73 -9.83 -0.46
N CYS A 67 -0.94 -10.53 0.36
CA CYS A 67 -1.16 -10.53 1.81
C CYS A 67 -0.95 -9.13 2.42
N GLY A 68 0.04 -8.38 1.90
CA GLY A 68 0.27 -7.01 2.33
C GLY A 68 -0.88 -6.07 1.95
N SER A 69 -1.49 -6.24 0.78
CA SER A 69 -2.58 -5.37 0.31
C SER A 69 -3.85 -5.44 1.19
N VAL A 70 -4.01 -6.51 1.98
CA VAL A 70 -5.05 -6.57 3.02
C VAL A 70 -4.88 -5.45 4.05
N ILE A 71 -3.66 -5.06 4.37
CA ILE A 71 -3.38 -3.95 5.28
C ILE A 71 -3.85 -2.62 4.68
N THR A 72 -3.62 -2.39 3.38
CA THR A 72 -4.15 -1.21 2.69
C THR A 72 -5.67 -1.18 2.72
N PHE A 73 -6.30 -2.30 2.42
CA PHE A 73 -7.76 -2.43 2.49
C PHE A 73 -8.29 -2.05 3.87
N LEU A 74 -7.71 -2.63 4.93
CA LEU A 74 -8.11 -2.32 6.31
C LEU A 74 -7.83 -0.86 6.68
N PHE A 75 -6.70 -0.31 6.20
CA PHE A 75 -6.36 1.09 6.45
C PHE A 75 -7.39 2.03 5.83
N VAL A 76 -7.78 1.82 4.57
CA VAL A 76 -8.79 2.63 3.90
C VAL A 76 -10.14 2.53 4.61
N LEU A 77 -10.59 1.32 4.96
CA LEU A 77 -11.84 1.13 5.71
C LEU A 77 -11.85 1.86 7.06
N ILE A 78 -10.68 2.00 7.70
CA ILE A 78 -10.58 2.64 9.02
C ILE A 78 -10.47 4.17 8.90
N PHE A 79 -9.73 4.69 7.92
CA PHE A 79 -9.30 6.09 7.87
C PHE A 79 -9.91 6.93 6.75
N GLU A 80 -10.67 6.34 5.84
CA GLU A 80 -11.30 7.10 4.76
C GLU A 80 -12.52 7.90 5.25
N ASN A 81 -12.78 9.04 4.59
CA ASN A 81 -13.83 10.01 4.93
C ASN A 81 -13.69 10.66 6.32
N GLU A 82 -12.62 11.42 6.52
CA GLU A 82 -12.40 12.25 7.70
C GLU A 82 -12.26 11.47 9.02
N GLY A 83 -11.77 10.28 8.89
CA GLY A 83 -11.31 9.49 10.01
C GLY A 83 -12.38 8.67 10.67
N VAL A 84 -12.21 7.40 10.64
CA VAL A 84 -12.59 6.66 11.80
C VAL A 84 -14.00 6.13 11.77
N TYR A 85 -14.48 5.68 10.61
CA TYR A 85 -15.76 4.96 10.56
C TYR A 85 -15.81 3.80 11.56
N LEU A 86 -14.73 3.04 11.68
CA LEU A 86 -14.66 1.94 12.63
C LEU A 86 -14.71 2.43 14.07
N LEU A 87 -13.95 3.47 14.43
CA LEU A 87 -13.96 4.03 15.78
C LEU A 87 -15.27 4.77 16.09
N TYR A 88 -15.85 5.45 15.10
CA TYR A 88 -17.17 6.05 15.23
C TYR A 88 -18.26 5.00 15.45
N TYR A 89 -18.22 3.91 14.69
CA TYR A 89 -19.13 2.77 14.86
C TYR A 89 -18.98 2.12 16.23
N LEU A 90 -17.76 1.84 16.66
CA LEU A 90 -17.49 1.27 17.98
C LEU A 90 -17.98 2.17 19.12
N HIS A 91 -17.97 3.49 18.91
CA HIS A 91 -18.44 4.45 19.89
C HIS A 91 -19.95 4.69 19.86
N SER A 92 -20.54 4.78 18.66
CA SER A 92 -21.96 5.15 18.49
C SER A 92 -22.93 3.97 18.50
N GLY A 93 -22.44 2.74 18.34
CA GLY A 93 -23.27 1.53 18.23
C GLY A 93 -24.21 1.54 17.03
N SER A 94 -23.98 2.42 16.03
CA SER A 94 -24.86 2.55 14.87
C SER A 94 -24.73 1.37 13.92
N SER A 95 -25.85 0.94 13.31
CA SER A 95 -25.89 -0.15 12.33
C SER A 95 -25.33 0.21 10.94
N GLN A 96 -24.82 1.43 10.78
CA GLN A 96 -24.27 1.95 9.51
C GLN A 96 -22.78 1.63 9.30
N PHE A 97 -22.29 0.53 9.84
CA PHE A 97 -20.90 0.10 9.68
C PHE A 97 -20.52 -0.19 8.22
N PHE A 98 -21.47 -0.63 7.43
CA PHE A 98 -21.22 -0.98 6.04
C PHE A 98 -21.76 0.11 5.11
N ASN A 99 -20.95 1.15 4.86
CA ASN A 99 -21.20 2.03 3.73
C ASN A 99 -20.64 1.35 2.48
N PRO A 100 -21.48 0.93 1.50
CA PRO A 100 -21.02 0.27 0.30
C PRO A 100 -20.06 1.13 -0.53
N ASP A 101 -20.14 2.45 -0.43
CA ASP A 101 -19.25 3.37 -1.15
C ASP A 101 -17.82 3.26 -0.61
N VAL A 102 -17.64 3.30 0.72
CA VAL A 102 -16.31 3.16 1.36
C VAL A 102 -15.68 1.80 1.05
N PHE A 103 -16.49 0.73 1.03
CA PHE A 103 -16.00 -0.58 0.64
C PHE A 103 -15.54 -0.61 -0.82
N THR A 104 -16.32 0.00 -1.70
CA THR A 104 -15.98 0.09 -3.13
C THR A 104 -14.69 0.88 -3.33
N ASP A 105 -14.54 2.02 -2.65
CA ASP A 105 -13.34 2.85 -2.70
C ASP A 105 -12.11 2.09 -2.18
N ALA A 106 -12.26 1.37 -1.07
CA ALA A 106 -11.18 0.53 -0.54
C ALA A 106 -10.73 -0.55 -1.55
N VAL A 107 -11.67 -1.19 -2.24
CA VAL A 107 -11.36 -2.16 -3.30
C VAL A 107 -10.65 -1.48 -4.47
N ILE A 108 -11.12 -0.32 -4.92
CA ILE A 108 -10.52 0.43 -6.03
C ILE A 108 -9.08 0.81 -5.68
N ILE A 109 -8.83 1.39 -4.51
CA ILE A 109 -7.49 1.79 -4.06
C ILE A 109 -6.53 0.59 -4.00
N VAL A 110 -7.00 -0.55 -3.49
CA VAL A 110 -6.19 -1.78 -3.48
C VAL A 110 -5.86 -2.24 -4.90
N LEU A 111 -6.81 -2.19 -5.82
CA LEU A 111 -6.58 -2.55 -7.22
C LEU A 111 -5.59 -1.60 -7.90
N GLU A 112 -5.72 -0.30 -7.70
CA GLU A 112 -4.78 0.71 -8.20
C GLU A 112 -3.37 0.47 -7.68
N MET A 113 -3.22 0.21 -6.38
CA MET A 113 -1.92 -0.14 -5.81
C MET A 113 -1.34 -1.43 -6.41
N LEU A 114 -2.13 -2.48 -6.59
CA LEU A 114 -1.68 -3.72 -7.20
C LEU A 114 -1.25 -3.54 -8.65
N VAL A 115 -1.95 -2.70 -9.42
CA VAL A 115 -1.57 -2.36 -10.81
C VAL A 115 -0.17 -1.75 -10.88
N VAL A 116 0.24 -1.01 -9.86
CA VAL A 116 1.58 -0.40 -9.77
C VAL A 116 2.61 -1.37 -9.16
N GLN A 117 2.23 -2.13 -8.15
CA GLN A 117 3.13 -3.05 -7.45
C GLN A 117 3.52 -4.27 -8.28
N LEU A 118 2.61 -4.84 -9.07
CA LEU A 118 2.89 -6.03 -9.86
C LEU A 118 3.95 -5.80 -10.95
N PRO A 119 3.93 -4.73 -11.75
CA PRO A 119 5.02 -4.41 -12.67
C PRO A 119 6.36 -4.18 -11.94
N SER A 120 6.34 -3.48 -10.80
CA SER A 120 7.54 -3.24 -9.98
C SER A 120 8.14 -4.54 -9.46
N PHE A 121 7.28 -5.48 -9.02
CA PHE A 121 7.66 -6.83 -8.64
C PHE A 121 8.31 -7.58 -9.79
N ALA A 122 7.69 -7.58 -10.97
CA ALA A 122 8.21 -8.25 -12.16
C ALA A 122 9.59 -7.70 -12.55
N LEU A 123 9.74 -6.38 -12.54
CA LEU A 123 11.01 -5.71 -12.83
C LEU A 123 12.10 -6.11 -11.82
N ALA A 124 11.81 -6.13 -10.53
CA ALA A 124 12.75 -6.55 -9.50
C ALA A 124 13.18 -8.02 -9.68
N LYS A 125 12.26 -8.91 -10.01
CA LYS A 125 12.58 -10.32 -10.31
C LYS A 125 13.47 -10.47 -11.52
N LEU A 126 13.20 -9.73 -12.60
CA LEU A 126 14.03 -9.70 -13.79
C LEU A 126 15.46 -9.22 -13.48
N THR A 127 15.58 -8.12 -12.74
CA THR A 127 16.88 -7.59 -12.29
C THR A 127 17.68 -8.65 -11.51
N ARG A 128 17.04 -9.35 -10.56
CA ARG A 128 17.71 -10.44 -9.82
C ARG A 128 18.18 -11.58 -10.72
N LEU A 129 17.38 -11.96 -11.71
CA LEU A 129 17.75 -13.02 -12.66
C LEU A 129 18.96 -12.63 -13.49
N VAL A 130 19.02 -11.39 -13.94
CA VAL A 130 20.17 -10.87 -14.71
C VAL A 130 21.43 -10.84 -13.84
N CYS A 131 21.35 -10.30 -12.61
CA CYS A 131 22.49 -10.24 -11.70
C CYS A 131 23.04 -11.64 -11.32
N LYS A 132 22.14 -12.64 -11.19
CA LYS A 132 22.58 -14.03 -10.92
C LYS A 132 23.29 -14.72 -12.09
N LYS A 133 23.06 -14.28 -13.32
CA LYS A 133 23.73 -14.85 -14.51
C LYS A 133 25.13 -14.28 -14.74
N GLN A 134 25.44 -13.14 -14.11
CA GLN A 134 26.72 -12.45 -14.26
C GLN A 134 27.77 -12.84 -13.21
N ASN A 135 27.33 -13.53 -12.14
CA ASN A 135 28.19 -14.11 -11.10
C ASN A 135 28.24 -15.64 -11.24
#